data_b1a61060c1aecc940e0128ebf53cdf71
#
_entry.id   b1a61060c1aecc940e0128ebf53cdf71
#
_cell.length_a   1.000
_cell.length_b   1.000
_cell.length_c   1.000
_cell.angle_alpha   90.00
_cell.angle_beta   90.00
_cell.angle_gamma   90.00
#
_symmetry.space_group_name_H-M   'P 1'
#
loop_
_entity.id
_entity.type
_entity.pdbx_description
1 polymer ?
#
loop_
_entity_poly.entity_id
_entity_poly.type
_entity_poly.pdbx_seq_one_letter_code
_entity_poly.pdbx_strand_id
1 'polypeptide(L)'
;MEGFTIIDGVVALVIVLSALLAYGRGLIRELMAIVGWIAAAVLAFLFAPRVEPLVREIPVIGDFLADSCELSVIGAFALVLAITLVVVSLFTPLFSSLVQRSILGGLDQALGFVFGVARGILLVTIAFFVYGTVISGQEITIVDDSRSAEVFGGFTQQIEDQDPVEAMGWIQGR
;
A
#
# COMPACT_ATOMS: atom_id res chain seq x y z
N MET A 1 -4.99 17.05 -31.80
CA MET A 1 -5.45 16.18 -30.70
C MET A 1 -4.38 15.12 -30.43
N GLU A 2 -3.18 15.61 -30.27
CA GLU A 2 -1.99 14.82 -30.02
C GLU A 2 -1.78 14.84 -28.51
N GLY A 3 -1.82 13.69 -27.87
CA GLY A 3 -1.41 13.61 -26.48
C GLY A 3 -2.27 12.81 -25.50
N PHE A 4 -3.30 12.10 -25.94
CA PHE A 4 -3.96 11.12 -25.05
C PHE A 4 -3.45 9.71 -25.43
N THR A 5 -2.57 9.19 -24.61
CA THR A 5 -1.98 7.88 -24.76
C THR A 5 -2.86 6.83 -24.08
N ILE A 6 -2.73 5.56 -24.47
CA ILE A 6 -3.40 4.44 -23.78
C ILE A 6 -3.08 4.45 -22.28
N ILE A 7 -1.90 4.91 -21.91
CA ILE A 7 -1.45 5.03 -20.50
C ILE A 7 -2.26 6.05 -19.74
N ASP A 8 -2.59 7.19 -20.33
CA ASP A 8 -3.44 8.19 -19.68
C ASP A 8 -4.84 7.63 -19.39
N GLY A 9 -5.35 6.80 -20.32
CA GLY A 9 -6.60 6.06 -20.12
C GLY A 9 -6.54 5.06 -18.96
N VAL A 10 -5.44 4.33 -18.85
CA VAL A 10 -5.20 3.39 -17.75
C VAL A 10 -5.07 4.12 -16.42
N VAL A 11 -4.33 5.22 -16.37
CA VAL A 11 -4.18 6.06 -15.17
C VAL A 11 -5.53 6.59 -14.71
N ALA A 12 -6.32 7.19 -15.62
CA ALA A 12 -7.65 7.67 -15.31
C ALA A 12 -8.56 6.54 -14.79
N LEU A 13 -8.49 5.37 -15.43
CA LEU A 13 -9.24 4.19 -15.01
C LEU A 13 -8.88 3.75 -13.59
N VAL A 14 -7.60 3.68 -13.26
CA VAL A 14 -7.12 3.31 -11.91
C VAL A 14 -7.62 4.29 -10.85
N ILE A 15 -7.52 5.59 -11.12
CA ILE A 15 -7.99 6.62 -10.18
C ILE A 15 -9.51 6.53 -9.99
N VAL A 16 -10.27 6.44 -11.09
CA VAL A 16 -11.74 6.35 -11.03
C VAL A 16 -12.20 5.09 -10.32
N LEU A 17 -11.62 3.93 -10.65
CA LEU A 17 -11.95 2.68 -9.97
C LEU A 17 -11.62 2.74 -8.48
N SER A 18 -10.45 3.28 -8.10
CA SER A 18 -10.07 3.47 -6.70
C SER A 18 -11.09 4.37 -5.97
N ALA A 19 -11.51 5.47 -6.59
CA ALA A 19 -12.48 6.40 -6.02
C ALA A 19 -13.87 5.75 -5.83
N LEU A 20 -14.38 5.04 -6.86
CA LEU A 20 -15.67 4.37 -6.80
C LEU A 20 -15.71 3.24 -5.78
N LEU A 21 -14.65 2.44 -5.70
CA LEU A 21 -14.55 1.37 -4.70
C LEU A 21 -14.50 1.94 -3.29
N ALA A 22 -13.77 3.04 -3.06
CA ALA A 22 -13.71 3.68 -1.76
C ALA A 22 -15.02 4.40 -1.40
N TYR A 23 -15.73 4.98 -2.37
CA TYR A 23 -17.08 5.51 -2.17
C TYR A 23 -18.04 4.43 -1.66
N GLY A 24 -18.03 3.25 -2.28
CA GLY A 24 -18.89 2.13 -1.86
C GLY A 24 -18.56 1.56 -0.49
N ARG A 25 -17.31 1.71 -0.03
CA ARG A 25 -16.84 1.21 1.27
C ARG A 25 -16.97 2.22 2.39
N GLY A 26 -16.86 3.51 2.09
CA GLY A 26 -16.74 4.62 3.03
C GLY A 26 -15.33 4.80 3.60
N LEU A 27 -15.05 6.01 4.11
CA LEU A 27 -13.76 6.38 4.68
C LEU A 27 -13.38 5.54 5.89
N ILE A 28 -14.32 5.33 6.80
CA ILE A 28 -14.06 4.56 8.05
C ILE A 28 -13.54 3.18 7.73
N ARG A 29 -14.09 2.51 6.74
CA ARG A 29 -13.65 1.17 6.34
C ARG A 29 -12.25 1.18 5.74
N GLU A 30 -11.92 2.17 4.93
CA GLU A 30 -10.57 2.34 4.36
C GLU A 30 -9.53 2.64 5.46
N LEU A 31 -9.86 3.52 6.42
CA LEU A 31 -8.99 3.80 7.56
C LEU A 31 -8.79 2.57 8.45
N MET A 32 -9.86 1.84 8.75
CA MET A 32 -9.77 0.59 9.54
C MET A 32 -8.91 -0.46 8.86
N ALA A 33 -8.94 -0.54 7.53
CA ALA A 33 -8.06 -1.42 6.78
C ALA A 33 -6.58 -1.02 6.96
N ILE A 34 -6.24 0.27 6.84
CA ILE A 34 -4.87 0.76 7.04
C ILE A 34 -4.40 0.49 8.46
N VAL A 35 -5.18 0.86 9.46
CA VAL A 35 -4.87 0.61 10.87
C VAL A 35 -4.70 -0.89 11.14
N GLY A 36 -5.57 -1.70 10.54
CA GLY A 36 -5.49 -3.16 10.62
C GLY A 36 -4.21 -3.74 10.06
N TRP A 37 -3.76 -3.26 8.90
CA TRP A 37 -2.48 -3.67 8.31
C TRP A 37 -1.29 -3.25 9.17
N ILE A 38 -1.28 -2.01 9.68
CA ILE A 38 -0.21 -1.52 10.58
C ILE A 38 -0.19 -2.36 11.86
N ALA A 39 -1.35 -2.57 12.48
CA ALA A 39 -1.44 -3.37 13.70
C ALA A 39 -0.98 -4.82 13.46
N ALA A 40 -1.39 -5.42 12.34
CA ALA A 40 -0.97 -6.78 11.97
C ALA A 40 0.54 -6.87 11.75
N ALA A 41 1.15 -5.88 11.07
CA ALA A 41 2.59 -5.84 10.87
C ALA A 41 3.36 -5.69 12.18
N VAL A 42 2.92 -4.79 13.07
CA VAL A 42 3.53 -4.59 14.39
C VAL A 42 3.42 -5.86 15.24
N LEU A 43 2.23 -6.47 15.30
CA LEU A 43 2.03 -7.71 16.06
C LEU A 43 2.85 -8.86 15.48
N ALA A 44 2.90 -8.98 14.14
CA ALA A 44 3.72 -9.98 13.49
C ALA A 44 5.20 -9.81 13.85
N PHE A 45 5.71 -8.58 13.82
CA PHE A 45 7.09 -8.28 14.19
C PHE A 45 7.40 -8.63 15.65
N LEU A 46 6.48 -8.31 16.57
CA LEU A 46 6.68 -8.56 18.01
C LEU A 46 6.54 -10.05 18.39
N PHE A 47 5.66 -10.78 17.70
CA PHE A 47 5.33 -12.16 18.07
C PHE A 47 6.00 -13.21 17.20
N ALA A 48 6.50 -12.88 15.99
CA ALA A 48 7.18 -13.84 15.12
C ALA A 48 8.28 -14.66 15.83
N PRO A 49 9.19 -14.07 16.65
CA PRO A 49 10.22 -14.86 17.34
C PRO A 49 9.66 -15.84 18.37
N ARG A 50 8.47 -15.55 18.93
CA ARG A 50 7.83 -16.43 19.91
C ARG A 50 7.05 -17.57 19.26
N VAL A 51 6.55 -17.34 18.05
CA VAL A 51 5.74 -18.27 17.27
C VAL A 51 6.62 -19.18 16.39
N GLU A 52 7.84 -18.75 16.09
CA GLU A 52 8.80 -19.52 15.27
C GLU A 52 8.96 -20.98 15.70
N PRO A 53 9.16 -21.33 17.00
CA PRO A 53 9.28 -22.71 17.42
C PRO A 53 8.04 -23.55 17.10
N LEU A 54 6.86 -22.95 17.25
CA LEU A 54 5.57 -23.61 16.95
C LEU A 54 5.40 -23.89 15.44
N VAL A 55 5.90 -22.99 14.60
CA VAL A 55 5.83 -23.17 13.14
C VAL A 55 6.73 -24.33 12.68
N ARG A 56 7.85 -24.55 13.35
CA ARG A 56 8.76 -25.67 13.06
C ARG A 56 8.16 -27.04 13.46
N GLU A 57 7.22 -27.06 14.40
CA GLU A 57 6.54 -28.30 14.81
C GLU A 57 5.40 -28.71 13.87
N ILE A 58 5.00 -27.85 12.93
CA ILE A 58 3.94 -28.17 11.97
C ILE A 58 4.47 -29.17 10.93
N PRO A 59 3.91 -30.40 10.85
CA PRO A 59 4.30 -31.34 9.83
C PRO A 59 4.12 -30.76 8.43
N VAL A 60 5.02 -31.03 7.49
CA VAL A 60 5.05 -30.51 6.11
C VAL A 60 5.64 -29.10 5.99
N ILE A 61 5.28 -28.16 6.86
CA ILE A 61 5.82 -26.78 6.82
C ILE A 61 7.16 -26.75 7.55
N GLY A 62 7.25 -27.44 8.69
CA GLY A 62 8.48 -27.56 9.47
C GLY A 62 9.63 -28.18 8.69
N ASP A 63 9.38 -29.25 7.93
CA ASP A 63 10.40 -29.91 7.11
C ASP A 63 10.94 -28.99 6.00
N PHE A 64 10.06 -28.16 5.40
CA PHE A 64 10.46 -27.20 4.37
C PHE A 64 11.21 -25.99 4.93
N LEU A 65 10.89 -25.59 6.17
CA LEU A 65 11.50 -24.45 6.87
C LEU A 65 12.74 -24.84 7.70
N ALA A 66 12.96 -26.14 7.96
CA ALA A 66 14.06 -26.65 8.79
C ALA A 66 15.45 -26.32 8.22
N ASP A 67 15.55 -26.21 6.89
CA ASP A 67 16.83 -25.97 6.20
C ASP A 67 17.33 -24.51 6.35
N SER A 68 16.50 -23.57 6.80
CA SER A 68 16.87 -22.15 6.91
C SER A 68 16.19 -21.48 8.10
N CYS A 69 16.98 -20.98 9.04
CA CYS A 69 16.48 -20.21 10.19
C CYS A 69 15.69 -18.95 9.74
N GLU A 70 16.13 -18.31 8.65
CA GLU A 70 15.48 -17.13 8.07
C GLU A 70 14.07 -17.43 7.55
N LEU A 71 13.89 -18.56 6.87
CA LEU A 71 12.58 -19.00 6.37
C LEU A 71 11.60 -19.30 7.50
N SER A 72 12.08 -19.84 8.63
CA SER A 72 11.24 -20.11 9.80
C SER A 72 10.70 -18.81 10.41
N VAL A 73 11.53 -17.76 10.52
CA VAL A 73 11.13 -16.46 11.04
C VAL A 73 10.14 -15.78 10.08
N ILE A 74 10.40 -15.84 8.77
CA ILE A 74 9.48 -15.28 7.76
C ILE A 74 8.14 -16.03 7.79
N GLY A 75 8.16 -17.36 7.92
CA GLY A 75 6.96 -18.17 8.05
C GLY A 75 6.15 -17.84 9.30
N ALA A 76 6.82 -17.67 10.46
CA ALA A 76 6.19 -17.25 11.70
C ALA A 76 5.60 -15.83 11.59
N PHE A 77 6.33 -14.90 10.97
CA PHE A 77 5.83 -13.55 10.67
C PHE A 77 4.58 -13.59 9.80
N ALA A 78 4.63 -14.34 8.69
CA ALA A 78 3.49 -14.47 7.77
C ALA A 78 2.27 -15.10 8.46
N LEU A 79 2.47 -16.09 9.33
CA LEU A 79 1.39 -16.73 10.08
C LEU A 79 0.72 -15.75 11.04
N VAL A 80 1.49 -15.04 11.87
CA VAL A 80 0.95 -14.03 12.81
C VAL A 80 0.25 -12.92 12.05
N LEU A 81 0.86 -12.43 10.96
CA LEU A 81 0.26 -11.42 10.10
C LEU A 81 -1.10 -11.88 9.58
N ALA A 82 -1.17 -13.08 8.99
CA ALA A 82 -2.38 -13.64 8.42
C ALA A 82 -3.49 -13.79 9.49
N ILE A 83 -3.18 -14.37 10.65
CA ILE A 83 -4.14 -14.54 11.75
C ILE A 83 -4.66 -13.16 12.20
N THR A 84 -3.78 -12.19 12.40
CA THR A 84 -4.17 -10.84 12.84
C THR A 84 -5.06 -10.17 11.79
N LEU A 85 -4.72 -10.27 10.50
CA LEU A 85 -5.55 -9.71 9.42
C LEU A 85 -6.93 -10.37 9.36
N VAL A 86 -7.03 -11.68 9.57
CA VAL A 86 -8.32 -12.38 9.66
C VAL A 86 -9.14 -11.83 10.82
N VAL A 87 -8.56 -11.70 12.00
CA VAL A 87 -9.25 -11.14 13.17
C VAL A 87 -9.72 -9.73 12.88
N VAL A 88 -8.85 -8.85 12.39
CA VAL A 88 -9.21 -7.47 12.04
C VAL A 88 -10.32 -7.42 10.99
N SER A 89 -10.28 -8.29 9.97
CA SER A 89 -11.28 -8.34 8.91
C SER A 89 -12.68 -8.70 9.40
N LEU A 90 -12.78 -9.46 10.49
CA LEU A 90 -14.06 -9.78 11.13
C LEU A 90 -14.65 -8.59 11.90
N PHE A 91 -13.78 -7.77 12.51
CA PHE A 91 -14.23 -6.60 13.29
C PHE A 91 -14.51 -5.37 12.42
N THR A 92 -13.78 -5.18 11.32
CA THR A 92 -13.92 -4.02 10.44
C THR A 92 -15.36 -3.77 9.96
N PRO A 93 -16.14 -4.77 9.47
CA PRO A 93 -17.50 -4.53 9.03
C PRO A 93 -18.45 -4.16 10.19
N LEU A 94 -18.18 -4.62 11.40
CA LEU A 94 -18.99 -4.26 12.57
C LEU A 94 -18.92 -2.76 12.85
N PHE A 95 -17.70 -2.19 12.89
CA PHE A 95 -17.49 -0.77 13.11
C PHE A 95 -18.01 0.09 11.95
N SER A 96 -17.71 -0.28 10.71
CA SER A 96 -18.15 0.49 9.55
C SER A 96 -19.67 0.48 9.37
N SER A 97 -20.36 -0.59 9.73
CA SER A 97 -21.82 -0.67 9.63
C SER A 97 -22.54 0.26 10.61
N LEU A 98 -21.96 0.52 11.77
CA LEU A 98 -22.50 1.48 12.74
C LEU A 98 -22.50 2.90 12.17
N VAL A 99 -21.42 3.30 11.50
CA VAL A 99 -21.29 4.63 10.90
C VAL A 99 -22.18 4.76 9.65
N GLN A 100 -22.18 3.76 8.78
CA GLN A 100 -22.97 3.80 7.55
C GLN A 100 -24.48 3.82 7.78
N ARG A 101 -24.97 3.26 8.89
CA ARG A 101 -26.39 3.31 9.30
C ARG A 101 -26.78 4.61 10.00
N SER A 102 -25.81 5.47 10.33
CA SER A 102 -26.05 6.77 10.93
C SER A 102 -26.29 7.85 9.87
N ILE A 103 -26.72 9.04 10.31
CA ILE A 103 -26.86 10.24 9.47
C ILE A 103 -25.54 10.62 8.78
N LEU A 104 -24.41 10.16 9.34
CA LEU A 104 -23.06 10.42 8.82
C LEU A 104 -22.66 9.49 7.66
N GLY A 105 -23.48 8.50 7.30
CA GLY A 105 -23.15 7.52 6.25
C GLY A 105 -22.88 8.16 4.88
N GLY A 106 -23.67 9.18 4.50
CA GLY A 106 -23.43 9.90 3.25
C GLY A 106 -22.13 10.70 3.24
N LEU A 107 -21.77 11.30 4.39
CA LEU A 107 -20.51 12.01 4.56
C LEU A 107 -19.32 11.04 4.52
N ASP A 108 -19.43 9.90 5.17
CA ASP A 108 -18.43 8.82 5.17
C ASP A 108 -18.14 8.33 3.74
N GLN A 109 -19.18 8.14 2.92
CA GLN A 109 -19.03 7.77 1.52
C GLN A 109 -18.35 8.86 0.67
N ALA A 110 -18.77 10.13 0.85
CA ALA A 110 -18.16 11.25 0.13
C ALA A 110 -16.68 11.42 0.49
N LEU A 111 -16.33 11.32 1.76
CA LEU A 111 -14.94 11.35 2.21
C LEU A 111 -14.18 10.11 1.75
N GLY A 112 -14.83 8.95 1.68
CA GLY A 112 -14.28 7.74 1.08
C GLY A 112 -13.91 7.93 -0.39
N PHE A 113 -14.76 8.62 -1.17
CA PHE A 113 -14.48 8.95 -2.56
C PHE A 113 -13.21 9.82 -2.68
N VAL A 114 -13.11 10.90 -1.90
CA VAL A 114 -11.93 11.79 -1.89
C VAL A 114 -10.67 11.02 -1.51
N PHE A 115 -10.75 10.18 -0.48
CA PHE A 115 -9.65 9.30 -0.08
C PHE A 115 -9.27 8.32 -1.18
N GLY A 116 -10.26 7.75 -1.88
CA GLY A 116 -10.04 6.85 -3.02
C GLY A 116 -9.32 7.52 -4.19
N VAL A 117 -9.64 8.79 -4.49
CA VAL A 117 -8.92 9.60 -5.48
C VAL A 117 -7.45 9.78 -5.05
N ALA A 118 -7.23 10.23 -3.81
CA ALA A 118 -5.88 10.42 -3.27
C ALA A 118 -5.04 9.12 -3.32
N ARG A 119 -5.65 7.99 -2.93
CA ARG A 119 -5.03 6.67 -3.02
C ARG A 119 -4.74 6.27 -4.48
N GLY A 120 -5.66 6.55 -5.41
CA GLY A 120 -5.46 6.27 -6.83
C GLY A 120 -4.27 7.04 -7.40
N ILE A 121 -4.17 8.33 -7.07
CA ILE A 121 -3.03 9.18 -7.42
C ILE A 121 -1.73 8.62 -6.83
N LEU A 122 -1.73 8.27 -5.55
CA LEU A 122 -0.56 7.68 -4.87
C LEU A 122 -0.09 6.39 -5.56
N LEU A 123 -1.01 5.48 -5.90
CA LEU A 123 -0.69 4.22 -6.59
C LEU A 123 -0.06 4.47 -7.96
N VAL A 124 -0.60 5.43 -8.71
CA VAL A 124 -0.05 5.84 -10.01
C VAL A 124 1.35 6.43 -9.84
N THR A 125 1.54 7.34 -8.86
CA THR A 125 2.85 7.93 -8.56
C THR A 125 3.88 6.86 -8.22
N ILE A 126 3.54 5.90 -7.36
CA ILE A 126 4.42 4.77 -7.03
C ILE A 126 4.73 3.93 -8.27
N ALA A 127 3.74 3.67 -9.13
CA ALA A 127 3.95 2.90 -10.34
C ALA A 127 4.94 3.59 -11.30
N PHE A 128 4.81 4.91 -11.50
CA PHE A 128 5.77 5.68 -12.31
C PHE A 128 7.15 5.75 -11.66
N PHE A 129 7.23 5.89 -10.34
CA PHE A 129 8.49 5.88 -9.60
C PHE A 129 9.23 4.54 -9.78
N VAL A 130 8.52 3.43 -9.60
CA VAL A 130 9.08 2.08 -9.80
C VAL A 130 9.49 1.89 -11.26
N TYR A 131 8.67 2.35 -12.20
CA TYR A 131 8.99 2.31 -13.62
C TYR A 131 10.31 3.06 -13.91
N GLY A 132 10.43 4.31 -13.44
CA GLY A 132 11.65 5.11 -13.63
C GLY A 132 12.89 4.47 -13.01
N THR A 133 12.76 3.85 -11.82
CA THR A 133 13.89 3.23 -11.11
C THR A 133 14.34 1.90 -11.73
N VAL A 134 13.38 1.07 -12.20
CA VAL A 134 13.66 -0.29 -12.68
C VAL A 134 13.97 -0.32 -14.17
N ILE A 135 13.35 0.56 -14.96
CA ILE A 135 13.36 0.51 -16.43
C ILE A 135 14.19 1.66 -17.04
N SER A 136 14.84 2.49 -16.22
CA SER A 136 15.68 3.62 -16.65
C SER A 136 16.81 3.27 -17.64
N GLY A 137 16.91 2.02 -18.08
CA GLY A 137 17.82 1.56 -19.15
C GLY A 137 17.16 1.31 -20.52
N GLN A 138 15.84 1.41 -20.64
CA GLN A 138 15.12 1.22 -21.92
C GLN A 138 14.00 2.26 -22.01
N GLU A 139 14.17 3.27 -22.85
CA GLU A 139 13.11 4.25 -23.16
C GLU A 139 11.95 3.53 -23.85
N ILE A 140 10.84 3.37 -23.12
CA ILE A 140 9.59 2.91 -23.71
C ILE A 140 8.79 4.16 -24.09
N THR A 141 8.90 4.56 -25.33
CA THR A 141 8.32 5.79 -25.91
C THR A 141 6.84 6.01 -25.57
N ILE A 142 6.06 4.93 -25.39
CA ILE A 142 4.63 4.99 -25.07
C ILE A 142 4.38 5.53 -23.64
N VAL A 143 5.32 5.33 -22.71
CA VAL A 143 5.21 5.82 -21.32
C VAL A 143 5.69 7.25 -21.25
N ASP A 144 6.82 7.54 -21.91
CA ASP A 144 7.47 8.85 -21.83
C ASP A 144 6.68 9.94 -22.57
N ASP A 145 5.91 9.58 -23.62
CA ASP A 145 5.02 10.48 -24.36
C ASP A 145 3.65 10.71 -23.68
N SER A 146 3.40 10.08 -22.52
CA SER A 146 2.11 10.27 -21.82
C SER A 146 2.12 11.55 -21.00
N ARG A 147 1.01 12.29 -21.03
CA ARG A 147 0.80 13.47 -20.16
C ARG A 147 0.85 13.13 -18.67
N SER A 148 0.44 11.91 -18.33
CA SER A 148 0.53 11.39 -16.98
C SER A 148 1.99 11.25 -16.55
N ALA A 149 2.90 10.79 -17.43
CA ALA A 149 4.33 10.70 -17.12
C ALA A 149 4.94 12.09 -16.89
N GLU A 150 4.56 13.10 -17.67
CA GLU A 150 5.02 14.47 -17.49
C GLU A 150 4.60 15.04 -16.13
N VAL A 151 3.32 14.85 -15.74
CA VAL A 151 2.78 15.38 -14.48
C VAL A 151 3.35 14.61 -13.28
N PHE A 152 3.37 13.29 -13.33
CA PHE A 152 3.83 12.46 -12.20
C PHE A 152 5.35 12.34 -12.12
N GLY A 153 6.07 12.44 -13.26
CA GLY A 153 7.52 12.51 -13.32
C GLY A 153 8.07 13.76 -12.64
N GLY A 154 7.40 14.89 -12.77
CA GLY A 154 7.74 16.12 -12.03
C GLY A 154 7.63 15.95 -10.51
N PHE A 155 6.64 15.20 -10.01
CA PHE A 155 6.50 14.87 -8.59
C PHE A 155 7.59 13.92 -8.09
N THR A 156 7.98 12.93 -8.90
CA THR A 156 9.04 11.98 -8.50
C THR A 156 10.40 12.65 -8.48
N GLN A 157 10.74 13.52 -9.44
CA GLN A 157 11.97 14.31 -9.42
C GLN A 157 12.06 15.24 -8.21
N GLN A 158 10.94 15.84 -7.80
CA GLN A 158 10.91 16.71 -6.62
C GLN A 158 11.12 15.94 -5.31
N ILE A 159 10.80 14.64 -5.27
CA ILE A 159 11.08 13.75 -4.13
C ILE A 159 12.55 13.30 -4.16
N GLU A 160 13.10 13.05 -5.34
CA GLU A 160 14.48 12.60 -5.54
C GLU A 160 15.51 13.73 -5.28
N ASP A 161 15.18 14.98 -5.65
CA ASP A 161 16.00 16.16 -5.35
C ASP A 161 16.01 16.54 -3.85
N GLN A 162 15.10 15.99 -3.04
CA GLN A 162 15.18 16.05 -1.59
C GLN A 162 16.04 14.89 -1.06
N ASP A 163 17.34 14.90 -1.41
CA ASP A 163 18.31 13.94 -0.91
C ASP A 163 18.29 13.93 0.63
N PRO A 164 17.90 12.80 1.27
CA PRO A 164 17.91 12.70 2.74
C PRO A 164 19.33 12.82 3.32
N VAL A 165 20.35 12.77 2.47
CA VAL A 165 21.77 12.94 2.85
C VAL A 165 22.09 14.41 3.13
N GLU A 166 21.51 15.37 2.41
CA GLU A 166 21.67 16.80 2.73
C GLU A 166 20.95 17.17 4.04
N ALA A 167 19.78 16.61 4.28
CA ALA A 167 19.06 16.82 5.54
C ALA A 167 19.83 16.28 6.77
N MET A 168 20.62 15.22 6.62
CA MET A 168 21.49 14.71 7.69
C MET A 168 22.81 15.50 7.87
N GLY A 169 23.24 16.23 6.88
CA GLY A 169 24.42 17.10 6.96
C GLY A 169 24.31 18.20 8.03
N TRP A 170 23.10 18.64 8.34
CA TRP A 170 22.82 19.62 9.39
C TRP A 170 23.04 19.08 10.81
N ILE A 171 23.01 17.76 10.99
CA ILE A 171 23.15 17.09 12.30
C ILE A 171 24.61 16.79 12.61
N GLN A 172 25.49 16.64 11.60
CA GLN A 172 26.91 16.35 11.77
C GLN A 172 27.82 17.59 11.84
N GLY A 173 27.28 18.79 11.66
CA GLY A 173 27.99 20.05 11.64
C GLY A 173 27.98 20.84 12.95
N ARG A 174 27.75 20.21 14.12
CA ARG A 174 27.91 20.85 15.45
C ARG A 174 28.74 20.01 16.36
#